data_da7ba6246b231df71839510169deea00
#
_entry.id   da7ba6246b231df71839510169deea00
#
_cell.length_a   1.000
_cell.length_b   1.000
_cell.length_c   1.000
_cell.angle_alpha   90.00
_cell.angle_beta   90.00
_cell.angle_gamma   90.00
#
_symmetry.space_group_name_H-M   'P 1'
#
loop_
_entity.id
_entity.type
_entity.pdbx_description
1 polymer ?
#
loop_
_entity_poly.entity_id
_entity_poly.type
_entity_poly.pdbx_seq_one_letter_code
_entity_poly.pdbx_strand_id
1 'polypeptide(L)'
;MINSYNYCVKSINDLHELNELAIEEKNQSIINENIESLKILKKLAKKNETKCFLSKDSDSLNCYVEIHAGAGGTESQDWAEMLRKMYLKWSIFKNFKSQLISEHAGDEAGIKSSTIKIEGDYVFGWLKSESGIHRLVRISPFDSGARRHTSFASVWIYPVVDESIDIEIIDKDL
;
A
#
# COMPACT_ATOMS: atom_id res chain seq x y z
N MET A 1 -5.12 18.17 8.27
CA MET A 1 -5.34 18.31 6.83
C MET A 1 -5.32 19.78 6.38
N ILE A 2 -6.19 20.64 6.91
CA ILE A 2 -6.28 22.08 6.56
C ILE A 2 -4.93 22.80 6.67
N ASN A 3 -4.18 22.61 7.76
CA ASN A 3 -2.86 23.24 7.94
C ASN A 3 -1.84 22.85 6.86
N SER A 4 -1.87 21.58 6.41
CA SER A 4 -0.97 21.12 5.34
C SER A 4 -1.37 21.68 3.98
N TYR A 5 -2.66 21.84 3.73
CA TYR A 5 -3.15 22.52 2.52
C TYR A 5 -2.73 23.99 2.50
N ASN A 6 -2.99 24.72 3.59
CA ASN A 6 -2.60 26.12 3.72
C ASN A 6 -1.10 26.33 3.56
N TYR A 7 -0.30 25.41 4.12
CA TYR A 7 1.15 25.40 3.91
C TYR A 7 1.52 25.26 2.43
N CYS A 8 0.90 24.32 1.71
CA CYS A 8 1.16 24.14 0.27
C CYS A 8 0.80 25.38 -0.54
N VAL A 9 -0.36 26.00 -0.26
CA VAL A 9 -0.80 27.23 -0.95
C VAL A 9 0.16 28.38 -0.70
N LYS A 10 0.54 28.61 0.56
CA LYS A 10 1.50 29.66 0.91
C LYS A 10 2.85 29.42 0.25
N SER A 11 3.38 28.20 0.34
CA SER A 11 4.69 27.89 -0.24
C SER A 11 4.72 28.02 -1.77
N ILE A 12 3.62 27.75 -2.46
CA ILE A 12 3.52 27.98 -3.91
C ILE A 12 3.64 29.48 -4.23
N ASN A 13 2.91 30.33 -3.50
CA ASN A 13 2.95 31.76 -3.70
C ASN A 13 4.36 32.35 -3.40
N ASP A 14 4.97 31.94 -2.29
CA ASP A 14 6.32 32.34 -1.91
C ASP A 14 7.35 31.95 -2.99
N LEU A 15 7.24 30.71 -3.53
CA LEU A 15 8.12 30.22 -4.59
C LEU A 15 7.87 30.95 -5.93
N HIS A 16 6.63 31.37 -6.20
CA HIS A 16 6.31 32.13 -7.41
C HIS A 16 6.97 33.51 -7.38
N GLU A 17 6.80 34.25 -6.29
CA GLU A 17 7.43 35.56 -6.08
C GLU A 17 8.96 35.46 -6.16
N LEU A 18 9.54 34.46 -5.50
CA LEU A 18 11.00 34.25 -5.52
C LEU A 18 11.50 33.91 -6.94
N ASN A 19 10.71 33.17 -7.72
CA ASN A 19 11.08 32.82 -9.09
C ASN A 19 11.03 34.03 -10.03
N GLU A 20 10.06 34.94 -9.87
CA GLU A 20 9.98 36.18 -10.65
C GLU A 20 11.22 37.06 -10.39
N LEU A 21 11.61 37.25 -9.11
CA LEU A 21 12.81 38.00 -8.74
C LEU A 21 14.09 37.35 -9.31
N ALA A 22 14.18 35.99 -9.21
CA ALA A 22 15.34 35.27 -9.71
C ALA A 22 15.51 35.38 -11.24
N ILE A 23 14.39 35.47 -11.98
CA ILE A 23 14.40 35.68 -13.43
C ILE A 23 14.87 37.11 -13.76
N GLU A 24 14.37 38.12 -13.06
CA GLU A 24 14.79 39.52 -13.24
C GLU A 24 16.28 39.69 -12.99
N GLU A 25 16.80 39.07 -11.93
CA GLU A 25 18.22 39.09 -11.57
C GLU A 25 19.08 38.14 -12.42
N LYS A 26 18.49 37.33 -13.28
CA LYS A 26 19.15 36.26 -14.09
C LYS A 26 19.98 35.30 -13.22
N ASN A 27 19.48 35.01 -12.01
CA ASN A 27 20.17 34.14 -11.06
C ASN A 27 19.76 32.67 -11.25
N GLN A 28 20.52 31.96 -12.07
CA GLN A 28 20.25 30.55 -12.40
C GLN A 28 20.32 29.60 -11.18
N SER A 29 21.10 29.94 -10.15
CA SER A 29 21.21 29.11 -8.94
C SER A 29 19.88 29.06 -8.20
N ILE A 30 19.27 30.26 -7.97
CA ILE A 30 17.98 30.37 -7.27
C ILE A 30 16.86 29.70 -8.08
N ILE A 31 16.89 29.84 -9.41
CA ILE A 31 15.91 29.15 -10.28
C ILE A 31 15.98 27.62 -10.10
N ASN A 32 17.18 27.06 -10.06
CA ASN A 32 17.37 25.62 -9.87
C ASN A 32 16.91 25.16 -8.49
N GLU A 33 17.18 25.91 -7.43
CA GLU A 33 16.70 25.63 -6.07
C GLU A 33 15.18 25.68 -5.98
N ASN A 34 14.56 26.64 -6.65
CA ASN A 34 13.10 26.74 -6.73
C ASN A 34 12.47 25.53 -7.42
N ILE A 35 13.09 25.04 -8.49
CA ILE A 35 12.63 23.83 -9.18
C ILE A 35 12.67 22.61 -8.24
N GLU A 36 13.72 22.43 -7.46
CA GLU A 36 13.79 21.33 -6.50
C GLU A 36 12.75 21.48 -5.38
N SER A 37 12.56 22.68 -4.87
CA SER A 37 11.52 22.99 -3.87
C SER A 37 10.12 22.71 -4.40
N LEU A 38 9.81 23.06 -5.64
CA LEU A 38 8.55 22.72 -6.30
C LEU A 38 8.35 21.21 -6.46
N LYS A 39 9.39 20.44 -6.74
CA LYS A 39 9.31 18.97 -6.80
C LYS A 39 8.93 18.37 -5.44
N ILE A 40 9.52 18.88 -4.36
CA ILE A 40 9.21 18.46 -2.99
C ILE A 40 7.75 18.81 -2.64
N LEU A 41 7.34 20.04 -2.94
CA LEU A 41 5.98 20.52 -2.69
C LEU A 41 4.94 19.72 -3.46
N LYS A 42 5.21 19.38 -4.72
CA LYS A 42 4.37 18.51 -5.54
C LYS A 42 4.19 17.12 -4.91
N LYS A 43 5.27 16.52 -4.38
CA LYS A 43 5.18 15.23 -3.67
C LYS A 43 4.32 15.34 -2.41
N LEU A 44 4.46 16.44 -1.65
CA LEU A 44 3.66 16.68 -0.46
C LEU A 44 2.17 16.87 -0.80
N ALA A 45 1.86 17.68 -1.83
CA ALA A 45 0.50 17.87 -2.29
C ALA A 45 -0.16 16.55 -2.73
N LYS A 46 0.56 15.71 -3.49
CA LYS A 46 0.07 14.40 -3.90
C LYS A 46 -0.16 13.45 -2.71
N LYS A 47 0.70 13.51 -1.68
CA LYS A 47 0.50 12.74 -0.44
C LYS A 47 -0.76 13.20 0.30
N ASN A 48 -1.01 14.51 0.35
CA ASN A 48 -2.22 15.07 0.98
C ASN A 48 -3.48 14.70 0.20
N GLU A 49 -3.46 14.77 -1.13
CA GLU A 49 -4.54 14.33 -1.99
C GLU A 49 -4.92 12.87 -1.72
N THR A 50 -3.93 11.98 -1.68
CA THR A 50 -4.18 10.57 -1.36
C THR A 50 -4.85 10.40 0.00
N LYS A 51 -4.42 11.15 1.02
CA LYS A 51 -5.05 11.11 2.36
C LYS A 51 -6.51 11.60 2.34
N CYS A 52 -6.87 12.49 1.42
CA CYS A 52 -8.27 12.92 1.27
C CYS A 52 -9.18 11.79 0.77
N PHE A 53 -8.67 10.88 -0.06
CA PHE A 53 -9.42 9.71 -0.52
C PHE A 53 -9.57 8.62 0.55
N LEU A 54 -8.67 8.57 1.54
CA LEU A 54 -8.70 7.66 2.66
C LEU A 54 -9.47 8.29 3.85
N SER A 55 -10.78 8.51 3.66
CA SER A 55 -11.61 9.31 4.57
C SER A 55 -12.53 8.52 5.49
N LYS A 56 -12.61 7.19 5.34
CA LYS A 56 -13.40 6.35 6.24
C LYS A 56 -12.67 6.15 7.56
N ASP A 57 -13.40 6.07 8.66
CA ASP A 57 -12.83 5.90 10.01
C ASP A 57 -11.90 4.69 10.09
N SER A 58 -12.29 3.58 9.45
CA SER A 58 -11.47 2.37 9.38
C SER A 58 -10.18 2.54 8.55
N ASP A 59 -10.10 3.51 7.63
CA ASP A 59 -8.94 3.65 6.74
C ASP A 59 -7.64 3.99 7.48
N SER A 60 -7.75 4.64 8.64
CA SER A 60 -6.61 5.00 9.49
C SER A 60 -6.01 3.83 10.27
N LEU A 61 -6.72 2.70 10.35
CA LEU A 61 -6.35 1.57 11.18
C LEU A 61 -5.18 0.78 10.58
N ASN A 62 -4.53 0.01 11.46
CA ASN A 62 -3.63 -1.07 11.09
C ASN A 62 -4.42 -2.22 10.44
N CYS A 63 -3.74 -3.15 9.78
CA CYS A 63 -4.44 -4.27 9.16
C CYS A 63 -3.73 -5.60 9.33
N TYR A 64 -4.53 -6.67 9.22
CA TYR A 64 -4.06 -8.00 8.91
C TYR A 64 -4.20 -8.26 7.42
N VAL A 65 -3.17 -8.86 6.84
CA VAL A 65 -3.15 -9.35 5.46
C VAL A 65 -3.07 -10.88 5.54
N GLU A 66 -4.12 -11.53 5.11
CA GLU A 66 -4.22 -12.98 5.08
C GLU A 66 -4.17 -13.46 3.64
N ILE A 67 -3.29 -14.40 3.35
CA ILE A 67 -3.03 -14.90 2.00
C ILE A 67 -3.21 -16.40 2.02
N HIS A 68 -4.00 -16.94 1.08
CA HIS A 68 -4.21 -18.36 0.90
C HIS A 68 -3.91 -18.77 -0.53
N ALA A 69 -3.20 -19.88 -0.68
CA ALA A 69 -3.06 -20.55 -1.98
C ALA A 69 -4.42 -21.03 -2.47
N GLY A 70 -4.73 -20.78 -3.73
CA GLY A 70 -5.95 -21.24 -4.38
C GLY A 70 -5.71 -22.44 -5.28
N ALA A 71 -6.51 -22.54 -6.35
CA ALA A 71 -6.34 -23.58 -7.35
C ALA A 71 -5.03 -23.43 -8.12
N GLY A 72 -4.30 -24.53 -8.34
CA GLY A 72 -3.05 -24.57 -9.10
C GLY A 72 -1.92 -25.38 -8.45
N GLY A 73 -2.20 -26.10 -7.36
CA GLY A 73 -1.20 -26.98 -6.69
C GLY A 73 0.04 -26.20 -6.24
N THR A 74 1.23 -26.77 -6.44
CA THR A 74 2.53 -26.16 -6.06
C THR A 74 2.69 -24.74 -6.64
N GLU A 75 2.22 -24.50 -7.87
CA GLU A 75 2.30 -23.19 -8.52
C GLU A 75 1.49 -22.12 -7.77
N SER A 76 0.31 -22.47 -7.21
CA SER A 76 -0.48 -21.54 -6.41
C SER A 76 0.13 -21.25 -5.04
N GLN A 77 0.82 -22.23 -4.46
CA GLN A 77 1.55 -22.08 -3.20
C GLN A 77 2.76 -21.15 -3.38
N ASP A 78 3.49 -21.27 -4.49
CA ASP A 78 4.56 -20.33 -4.84
C ASP A 78 4.02 -18.92 -5.12
N TRP A 79 2.87 -18.81 -5.81
CA TRP A 79 2.23 -17.52 -6.03
C TRP A 79 1.83 -16.83 -4.73
N ALA A 80 1.27 -17.56 -3.78
CA ALA A 80 0.92 -17.05 -2.45
C ALA A 80 2.17 -16.52 -1.72
N GLU A 81 3.31 -17.23 -1.81
CA GLU A 81 4.58 -16.77 -1.25
C GLU A 81 5.10 -15.50 -1.94
N MET A 82 4.97 -15.42 -3.26
CA MET A 82 5.34 -14.21 -4.01
C MET A 82 4.52 -13.00 -3.56
N LEU A 83 3.19 -13.14 -3.39
CA LEU A 83 2.32 -12.09 -2.86
C LEU A 83 2.74 -11.67 -1.46
N ARG A 84 3.01 -12.62 -0.57
CA ARG A 84 3.53 -12.35 0.77
C ARG A 84 4.80 -11.50 0.72
N LYS A 85 5.78 -11.91 -0.08
CA LYS A 85 7.04 -11.17 -0.28
C LYS A 85 6.79 -9.77 -0.85
N MET A 86 5.82 -9.63 -1.73
CA MET A 86 5.43 -8.34 -2.32
C MET A 86 4.89 -7.39 -1.25
N TYR A 87 3.94 -7.83 -0.41
CA TYR A 87 3.38 -6.98 0.65
C TYR A 87 4.41 -6.64 1.73
N LEU A 88 5.31 -7.56 2.09
CA LEU A 88 6.41 -7.27 3.01
C LEU A 88 7.37 -6.21 2.44
N LYS A 89 7.76 -6.33 1.17
CA LYS A 89 8.61 -5.33 0.52
C LYS A 89 7.92 -3.97 0.42
N TRP A 90 6.63 -3.97 0.11
CA TRP A 90 5.84 -2.75 0.06
C TRP A 90 5.75 -2.07 1.44
N SER A 91 5.56 -2.84 2.52
CA SER A 91 5.52 -2.29 3.88
C SER A 91 6.85 -1.64 4.25
N ILE A 92 7.98 -2.26 3.92
CA ILE A 92 9.32 -1.69 4.13
C ILE A 92 9.50 -0.40 3.32
N PHE A 93 9.10 -0.39 2.05
CA PHE A 93 9.18 0.78 1.18
C PHE A 93 8.37 1.98 1.73
N LYS A 94 7.24 1.69 2.38
CA LYS A 94 6.38 2.70 3.03
C LYS A 94 6.84 3.07 4.44
N ASN A 95 7.89 2.45 4.98
CA ASN A 95 8.35 2.55 6.37
C ASN A 95 7.27 2.11 7.38
N PHE A 96 6.47 1.11 7.04
CA PHE A 96 5.50 0.48 7.93
C PHE A 96 6.17 -0.67 8.68
N LYS A 97 5.71 -0.95 9.89
CA LYS A 97 6.11 -2.14 10.63
C LYS A 97 5.31 -3.33 10.13
N SER A 98 5.96 -4.46 9.88
CA SER A 98 5.29 -5.71 9.52
C SER A 98 5.74 -6.82 10.46
N GLN A 99 4.79 -7.64 10.89
CA GLN A 99 5.01 -8.79 11.76
C GLN A 99 4.30 -10.01 11.15
N LEU A 100 5.04 -11.10 10.98
CA LEU A 100 4.46 -12.38 10.60
C LEU A 100 3.76 -12.97 11.83
N ILE A 101 2.46 -13.25 11.70
CA ILE A 101 1.63 -13.82 12.79
C ILE A 101 1.59 -15.35 12.66
N SER A 102 1.29 -15.84 11.45
CA SER A 102 1.24 -17.27 11.18
C SER A 102 1.67 -17.55 9.74
N GLU A 103 2.21 -18.75 9.54
CA GLU A 103 2.59 -19.24 8.23
C GLU A 103 2.46 -20.77 8.19
N HIS A 104 1.86 -21.27 7.12
CA HIS A 104 1.82 -22.69 6.82
C HIS A 104 2.56 -22.92 5.50
N ALA A 105 3.66 -23.65 5.58
CA ALA A 105 4.48 -23.99 4.42
C ALA A 105 3.69 -24.81 3.39
N GLY A 106 4.06 -24.67 2.13
CA GLY A 106 3.59 -25.52 1.05
C GLY A 106 4.16 -26.95 1.15
N ASP A 107 3.60 -27.83 0.35
CA ASP A 107 4.02 -29.24 0.36
C ASP A 107 5.42 -29.45 -0.26
N GLU A 108 5.70 -28.75 -1.37
CA GLU A 108 6.96 -28.83 -2.11
C GLU A 108 7.64 -27.46 -2.20
N ALA A 109 6.85 -26.40 -2.37
CA ALA A 109 7.34 -25.04 -2.48
C ALA A 109 6.27 -24.05 -2.03
N GLY A 110 6.67 -22.80 -1.72
CA GLY A 110 5.76 -21.73 -1.37
C GLY A 110 5.06 -21.91 -0.04
N ILE A 111 3.87 -21.33 0.09
CA ILE A 111 3.03 -21.35 1.31
C ILE A 111 1.59 -21.72 0.99
N LYS A 112 0.95 -22.47 1.90
CA LYS A 112 -0.50 -22.71 1.87
C LYS A 112 -1.28 -21.51 2.35
N SER A 113 -0.82 -20.90 3.43
CA SER A 113 -1.39 -19.68 4.00
C SER A 113 -0.36 -18.87 4.77
N SER A 114 -0.59 -17.57 4.90
CA SER A 114 0.20 -16.69 5.74
C SER A 114 -0.64 -15.51 6.20
N THR A 115 -0.47 -15.11 7.46
CA THR A 115 -1.08 -13.93 8.05
C THR A 115 -0.01 -12.97 8.51
N ILE A 116 -0.05 -11.74 8.03
CA ILE A 116 0.87 -10.66 8.35
C ILE A 116 0.10 -9.52 8.99
N LYS A 117 0.57 -9.01 10.12
CA LYS A 117 0.10 -7.74 10.68
C LYS A 117 0.96 -6.62 10.14
N ILE A 118 0.34 -5.56 9.62
CA ILE A 118 1.04 -4.36 9.13
C ILE A 118 0.53 -3.15 9.91
N GLU A 119 1.46 -2.39 10.48
CA GLU A 119 1.19 -1.22 11.32
C GLU A 119 1.77 0.05 10.69
N GLY A 120 0.97 1.10 10.62
CA GLY A 120 1.36 2.41 10.10
C GLY A 120 0.18 3.28 9.70
N ASP A 121 0.46 4.48 9.23
CA ASP A 121 -0.56 5.46 8.87
C ASP A 121 -1.39 5.01 7.65
N TYR A 122 -2.70 4.84 7.83
CA TYR A 122 -3.66 4.52 6.78
C TYR A 122 -3.38 3.19 6.05
N VAL A 123 -2.77 2.23 6.74
CA VAL A 123 -2.38 0.94 6.11
C VAL A 123 -3.59 0.19 5.59
N PHE A 124 -4.67 0.09 6.40
CA PHE A 124 -5.90 -0.55 5.96
C PHE A 124 -6.51 0.16 4.74
N GLY A 125 -6.55 1.49 4.77
CA GLY A 125 -7.06 2.28 3.65
C GLY A 125 -6.31 2.04 2.34
N TRP A 126 -4.97 1.86 2.41
CA TRP A 126 -4.15 1.53 1.25
C TRP A 126 -4.39 0.13 0.72
N LEU A 127 -4.58 -0.85 1.60
CA LEU A 127 -4.60 -2.26 1.24
C LEU A 127 -6.00 -2.83 1.05
N LYS A 128 -7.06 -2.21 1.59
CA LYS A 128 -8.44 -2.74 1.52
C LYS A 128 -8.90 -3.14 0.12
N SER A 129 -8.41 -2.46 -0.93
CA SER A 129 -8.77 -2.76 -2.33
C SER A 129 -8.03 -3.98 -2.88
N GLU A 130 -7.02 -4.49 -2.17
CA GLU A 130 -6.31 -5.71 -2.55
C GLU A 130 -7.06 -6.99 -2.16
N SER A 131 -8.12 -6.88 -1.33
CA SER A 131 -8.94 -8.03 -0.97
C SER A 131 -9.59 -8.65 -2.19
N GLY A 132 -9.35 -9.94 -2.44
CA GLY A 132 -9.92 -10.66 -3.56
C GLY A 132 -9.03 -11.79 -4.07
N ILE A 133 -9.33 -12.24 -5.29
CA ILE A 133 -8.60 -13.32 -5.95
C ILE A 133 -7.54 -12.73 -6.89
N HIS A 134 -6.30 -13.09 -6.62
CA HIS A 134 -5.14 -12.69 -7.41
C HIS A 134 -4.74 -13.79 -8.39
N ARG A 135 -4.66 -13.44 -9.67
CA ARG A 135 -4.33 -14.37 -10.76
C ARG A 135 -2.91 -14.17 -11.23
N LEU A 136 -2.14 -15.27 -11.31
CA LEU A 136 -0.83 -15.33 -11.95
C LEU A 136 -0.93 -16.12 -13.26
N VAL A 137 -0.35 -15.60 -14.32
CA VAL A 137 -0.19 -16.34 -15.60
C VAL A 137 1.28 -16.26 -16.01
N ARG A 138 1.98 -17.38 -15.94
CA ARG A 138 3.40 -17.47 -16.31
C ARG A 138 3.74 -18.85 -16.88
N ILE A 139 4.93 -18.99 -17.43
CA ILE A 139 5.53 -20.30 -17.68
C ILE A 139 5.94 -20.86 -16.31
N SER A 140 5.42 -22.05 -15.97
CA SER A 140 5.67 -22.65 -14.65
C SER A 140 7.11 -23.14 -14.53
N PRO A 141 7.84 -22.78 -13.46
CA PRO A 141 9.15 -23.37 -13.17
C PRO A 141 9.06 -24.80 -12.64
N PHE A 142 7.86 -25.28 -12.30
CA PHE A 142 7.60 -26.64 -11.78
C PHE A 142 7.13 -27.60 -12.87
N ASP A 143 6.87 -27.12 -14.10
CA ASP A 143 6.47 -27.94 -15.24
C ASP A 143 7.66 -28.16 -16.17
N SER A 144 8.11 -29.42 -16.27
CA SER A 144 9.20 -29.83 -17.19
C SER A 144 8.89 -29.54 -18.67
N GLY A 145 7.60 -29.44 -19.02
CA GLY A 145 7.14 -29.09 -20.37
C GLY A 145 7.16 -27.60 -20.68
N ALA A 146 7.59 -26.74 -19.75
CA ALA A 146 7.65 -25.27 -19.87
C ALA A 146 6.32 -24.66 -20.39
N ARG A 147 5.20 -25.22 -20.00
CA ARG A 147 3.87 -24.76 -20.42
C ARG A 147 3.43 -23.55 -19.60
N ARG A 148 2.55 -22.78 -20.22
CA ARG A 148 1.92 -21.62 -19.55
C ARG A 148 0.80 -22.08 -18.62
N HIS A 149 0.93 -21.78 -17.34
CA HIS A 149 -0.03 -22.11 -16.30
C HIS A 149 -0.73 -20.87 -15.75
N THR A 150 -1.93 -21.07 -15.25
CA THR A 150 -2.71 -20.05 -14.51
C THR A 150 -2.93 -20.56 -13.10
N SER A 151 -2.59 -19.73 -12.10
CA SER A 151 -2.72 -20.03 -10.69
C SER A 151 -3.43 -18.88 -9.97
N PHE A 152 -4.09 -19.22 -8.88
CA PHE A 152 -4.86 -18.28 -8.10
C PHE A 152 -4.42 -18.31 -6.64
N ALA A 153 -4.47 -17.14 -6.00
CA ALA A 153 -4.34 -17.00 -4.56
C ALA A 153 -5.39 -15.99 -4.07
N SER A 154 -5.95 -16.20 -2.90
CA SER A 154 -6.85 -15.23 -2.26
C SER A 154 -6.10 -14.39 -1.26
N VAL A 155 -6.43 -13.11 -1.24
CA VAL A 155 -5.94 -12.14 -0.26
C VAL A 155 -7.14 -11.54 0.47
N TRP A 156 -7.06 -11.51 1.80
CA TRP A 156 -8.05 -10.89 2.67
C TRP A 156 -7.38 -9.82 3.52
N ILE A 157 -8.01 -8.66 3.60
CA ILE A 157 -7.51 -7.54 4.37
C ILE A 157 -8.54 -7.19 5.44
N TYR A 158 -8.13 -7.29 6.71
CA TYR A 158 -8.97 -6.95 7.85
C TYR A 158 -8.37 -5.79 8.63
N PRO A 159 -9.18 -4.82 9.07
CA PRO A 159 -8.69 -3.79 10.00
C PRO A 159 -8.37 -4.44 11.35
N VAL A 160 -7.36 -3.92 12.03
CA VAL A 160 -7.14 -4.20 13.44
C VAL A 160 -8.14 -3.34 14.21
N VAL A 161 -9.16 -3.98 14.76
CA VAL A 161 -10.20 -3.31 15.55
C VAL A 161 -9.76 -3.34 17.01
N ASP A 162 -9.74 -2.17 17.66
CA ASP A 162 -9.52 -2.06 19.09
C ASP A 162 -10.87 -2.13 19.80
N GLU A 163 -10.85 -2.33 21.11
CA GLU A 163 -12.05 -2.35 21.98
C GLU A 163 -12.84 -1.02 21.97
N SER A 164 -12.33 0.01 21.29
CA SER A 164 -12.98 1.31 21.14
C SER A 164 -14.11 1.34 20.11
N ILE A 165 -14.25 0.30 19.27
CA ILE A 165 -15.33 0.20 18.29
C ILE A 165 -16.45 -0.65 18.90
N ASP A 166 -17.45 0.04 19.42
CA ASP A 166 -18.68 -0.60 19.90
C ASP A 166 -19.54 -1.01 18.68
N ILE A 167 -19.73 -2.32 18.52
CA ILE A 167 -20.55 -2.88 17.43
C ILE A 167 -21.90 -3.26 18.03
N GLU A 168 -22.90 -2.43 17.83
CA GLU A 168 -24.27 -2.74 18.21
C GLU A 168 -24.90 -3.64 17.15
N ILE A 169 -25.13 -4.90 17.50
CA ILE A 169 -25.82 -5.86 16.62
C ILE A 169 -27.32 -5.72 16.89
N ILE A 170 -28.05 -5.20 15.91
CA ILE A 170 -29.50 -5.09 15.97
C ILE A 170 -30.16 -6.35 15.40
N ASP A 171 -31.37 -6.71 15.92
CA ASP A 171 -32.11 -7.94 15.51
C ASP A 171 -32.35 -8.06 13.98
N LYS A 172 -32.21 -6.95 13.24
CA LYS A 172 -32.30 -6.95 11.78
C LYS A 172 -31.04 -7.45 11.08
N ASP A 173 -29.93 -7.57 11.79
CA ASP A 173 -28.63 -8.01 11.24
C ASP A 173 -28.45 -9.53 11.43
N LEU A 174 -29.40 -10.19 12.09
CA LEU A 174 -29.51 -11.63 12.30
C LEU A 174 -30.58 -12.24 11.39
#